data_bc7a954cf5076e2677448567a4d407ce
#
_entry.id   bc7a954cf5076e2677448567a4d407ce
#
_cell.length_a   1.000
_cell.length_b   1.000
_cell.length_c   1.000
_cell.angle_alpha   90.00
_cell.angle_beta   90.00
_cell.angle_gamma   90.00
#
_symmetry.space_group_name_H-M   'P 1'
#
loop_
_entity.id
_entity.type
_entity.pdbx_description
1 polymer ?
#
loop_
_entity_poly.entity_id
_entity_poly.type
_entity_poly.pdbx_seq_one_letter_code
_entity_poly.pdbx_strand_id
1 'polypeptide(L)'
;SEIFEVFLRLSKIDYPELTFAIALQAYAGLRPGEICNVRQSIDPKNPGVTYQKIGSKINAFSINLTKKYQMRYDGTEVGGIKKRRIQKVYTPYLTKLQELYEEHLAILDNYEFDDGYYPMFINENGEAITVKSYREKIQRLANGHLKDFLAKSDNPYFRRYAQILTQKKLSPHFLRHYFTVLLVRDNLTPHEIATWRGDKNLDSSLIYCNNKEDLLRSIKELNGDIVEDILREVDNS
;
A
#
# COMPACT_ATOMS: atom_id res chain seq x y z
N SER A 1 -4.25 11.05 -3.40
CA SER A 1 -3.62 12.38 -3.37
C SER A 1 -2.39 12.37 -4.26
N GLU A 2 -2.04 13.51 -4.81
CA GLU A 2 -0.90 13.74 -5.70
C GLU A 2 0.41 13.20 -5.14
N ILE A 3 0.70 13.51 -3.89
CA ILE A 3 1.90 13.02 -3.20
C ILE A 3 1.93 11.48 -3.15
N PHE A 4 0.78 10.82 -3.05
CA PHE A 4 0.73 9.36 -3.08
C PHE A 4 0.99 8.82 -4.49
N GLU A 5 0.52 9.49 -5.54
CA GLU A 5 0.85 9.12 -6.93
C GLU A 5 2.36 9.29 -7.21
N VAL A 6 2.95 10.41 -6.78
CA VAL A 6 4.41 10.59 -6.83
C VAL A 6 5.13 9.48 -6.08
N PHE A 7 4.66 9.13 -4.88
CA PHE A 7 5.23 8.04 -4.09
C PHE A 7 5.18 6.69 -4.81
N LEU A 8 4.04 6.36 -5.46
CA LEU A 8 3.90 5.16 -6.26
C LEU A 8 4.83 5.15 -7.49
N ARG A 9 4.99 6.30 -8.17
CA ARG A 9 5.90 6.38 -9.32
C ARG A 9 7.36 6.23 -8.90
N LEU A 10 7.79 6.89 -7.84
CA LEU A 10 9.12 6.69 -7.28
C LEU A 10 9.34 5.24 -6.85
N SER A 11 8.33 4.57 -6.32
CA SER A 11 8.45 3.14 -5.98
C SER A 11 8.64 2.25 -7.21
N LYS A 12 8.03 2.58 -8.34
CA LYS A 12 8.25 1.85 -9.61
C LYS A 12 9.71 1.94 -10.10
N ILE A 13 10.36 3.07 -9.82
CA ILE A 13 11.76 3.30 -10.21
C ILE A 13 12.72 2.61 -9.23
N ASP A 14 12.53 2.82 -7.94
CA ASP A 14 13.50 2.42 -6.91
C ASP A 14 13.29 1.00 -6.36
N TYR A 15 12.02 0.57 -6.27
CA TYR A 15 11.59 -0.71 -5.69
C TYR A 15 10.36 -1.27 -6.42
N PRO A 16 10.47 -1.61 -7.73
CA PRO A 16 9.33 -2.07 -8.53
C PRO A 16 8.64 -3.29 -7.90
N GLU A 17 9.40 -4.16 -7.23
CA GLU A 17 8.90 -5.34 -6.52
C GLU A 17 8.00 -4.99 -5.31
N LEU A 18 8.00 -3.74 -4.84
CA LEU A 18 7.18 -3.29 -3.72
C LEU A 18 6.03 -2.36 -4.12
N THR A 19 5.96 -1.92 -5.37
CA THR A 19 4.92 -0.97 -5.81
C THR A 19 3.52 -1.50 -5.57
N PHE A 20 3.27 -2.76 -5.93
CA PHE A 20 1.99 -3.41 -5.65
C PHE A 20 1.72 -3.58 -4.14
N ALA A 21 2.74 -3.87 -3.33
CA ALA A 21 2.61 -3.95 -1.88
C ALA A 21 2.17 -2.61 -1.26
N ILE A 22 2.77 -1.51 -1.72
CA ILE A 22 2.43 -0.14 -1.32
C ILE A 22 0.97 0.18 -1.67
N ALA A 23 0.56 -0.09 -2.92
CA ALA A 23 -0.80 0.14 -3.38
C ALA A 23 -1.80 -0.74 -2.62
N LEU A 24 -1.49 -2.01 -2.40
CA LEU A 24 -2.35 -2.92 -1.67
C LEU A 24 -2.53 -2.47 -0.21
N GLN A 25 -1.47 -2.01 0.43
CA GLN A 25 -1.56 -1.46 1.79
C GLN A 25 -2.40 -0.19 1.85
N ALA A 26 -2.26 0.69 0.85
CA ALA A 26 -2.97 1.96 0.76
C ALA A 26 -4.46 1.80 0.38
N TYR A 27 -4.85 0.75 -0.35
CA TYR A 27 -6.21 0.55 -0.85
C TYR A 27 -6.99 -0.58 -0.16
N ALA A 28 -6.32 -1.38 0.67
CA ALA A 28 -6.95 -2.40 1.50
C ALA A 28 -6.66 -2.22 3.00
N GLY A 29 -5.86 -1.23 3.38
CA GLY A 29 -5.57 -0.90 4.77
C GLY A 29 -4.81 -1.96 5.54
N LEU A 30 -4.02 -2.81 4.88
CA LEU A 30 -3.24 -3.85 5.50
C LEU A 30 -2.16 -3.30 6.44
N ARG A 31 -1.83 -4.04 7.49
CA ARG A 31 -0.66 -3.74 8.33
C ARG A 31 0.62 -4.22 7.64
N PRO A 32 1.79 -3.63 7.91
CA PRO A 32 3.05 -4.07 7.31
C PRO A 32 3.32 -5.57 7.44
N GLY A 33 3.04 -6.14 8.62
CA GLY A 33 3.19 -7.59 8.83
C GLY A 33 2.16 -8.43 8.06
N GLU A 34 0.99 -7.89 7.77
CA GLU A 34 -0.02 -8.56 6.95
C GLU A 34 0.38 -8.54 5.46
N ILE A 35 0.95 -7.43 4.97
CA ILE A 35 1.51 -7.32 3.61
C ILE A 35 2.54 -8.42 3.37
N CYS A 36 3.53 -8.55 4.25
CA CYS A 36 4.58 -9.54 4.09
C CYS A 36 4.07 -11.00 4.10
N ASN A 37 2.84 -11.23 4.57
CA ASN A 37 2.20 -12.56 4.59
C ASN A 37 1.25 -12.80 3.42
N VAL A 38 1.11 -11.89 2.46
CA VAL A 38 0.29 -12.12 1.27
C VAL A 38 0.97 -13.18 0.40
N ARG A 39 0.17 -14.14 -0.06
CA ARG A 39 0.63 -15.25 -0.91
C ARG A 39 0.07 -15.11 -2.32
N GLN A 40 0.78 -15.67 -3.28
CA GLN A 40 0.26 -15.91 -4.62
C GLN A 40 -0.90 -16.93 -4.57
N SER A 41 -1.66 -17.05 -5.66
CA SER A 41 -2.79 -17.97 -5.77
C SER A 41 -2.46 -19.17 -6.67
N ILE A 42 -1.25 -19.69 -6.56
CA ILE A 42 -0.79 -20.86 -7.30
C ILE A 42 -1.44 -22.13 -6.75
N ASP A 43 -1.57 -22.25 -5.42
CA ASP A 43 -2.28 -23.36 -4.78
C ASP A 43 -3.80 -23.09 -4.75
N PRO A 44 -4.62 -23.82 -5.54
CA PRO A 44 -6.08 -23.63 -5.55
C PRO A 44 -6.76 -23.90 -4.20
N LYS A 45 -6.15 -24.75 -3.36
CA LYS A 45 -6.68 -25.07 -2.02
C LYS A 45 -6.40 -23.97 -0.99
N ASN A 46 -5.39 -23.14 -1.26
CA ASN A 46 -4.95 -22.08 -0.35
C ASN A 46 -4.63 -20.78 -1.10
N PRO A 47 -5.58 -20.21 -1.86
CA PRO A 47 -5.32 -18.99 -2.60
C PRO A 47 -4.92 -17.87 -1.64
N GLY A 48 -3.87 -17.13 -1.97
CA GLY A 48 -3.42 -15.97 -1.21
C GLY A 48 -4.23 -14.73 -1.56
N VAL A 49 -4.51 -14.56 -2.85
CA VAL A 49 -5.42 -13.53 -3.37
C VAL A 49 -6.49 -14.17 -4.22
N THR A 50 -7.68 -13.59 -4.22
CA THR A 50 -8.78 -13.99 -5.09
C THR A 50 -9.41 -12.77 -5.72
N TYR A 51 -9.83 -12.88 -6.97
CA TYR A 51 -10.50 -11.77 -7.65
C TYR A 51 -11.63 -12.30 -8.55
N GLN A 52 -12.58 -11.41 -8.80
CA GLN A 52 -13.64 -11.64 -9.77
C GLN A 52 -13.48 -10.64 -10.92
N LYS A 53 -13.74 -11.09 -12.15
CA LYS A 53 -13.70 -10.22 -13.33
C LYS A 53 -15.09 -10.12 -13.97
N ILE A 54 -15.39 -8.94 -14.51
CA ILE A 54 -16.47 -8.71 -15.47
C ILE A 54 -15.81 -8.25 -16.76
N GLY A 55 -15.83 -9.12 -17.78
CA GLY A 55 -14.98 -8.93 -18.96
C GLY A 55 -13.50 -8.95 -18.58
N SER A 56 -12.75 -7.94 -18.98
CA SER A 56 -11.32 -7.78 -18.65
C SER A 56 -11.05 -7.09 -17.31
N LYS A 57 -12.09 -6.50 -16.66
CA LYS A 57 -11.91 -5.68 -15.45
C LYS A 57 -12.15 -6.48 -14.18
N ILE A 58 -11.27 -6.30 -13.21
CA ILE A 58 -11.46 -6.80 -11.85
C ILE A 58 -12.53 -5.95 -11.16
N ASN A 59 -13.60 -6.58 -10.70
CA ASN A 59 -14.70 -5.95 -9.96
C ASN A 59 -14.70 -6.28 -8.46
N ALA A 60 -13.93 -7.29 -8.03
CA ALA A 60 -13.66 -7.59 -6.64
C ALA A 60 -12.27 -8.17 -6.48
N PHE A 61 -11.55 -7.79 -5.42
CA PHE A 61 -10.23 -8.31 -5.08
C PHE A 61 -10.16 -8.53 -3.57
N SER A 62 -9.74 -9.72 -3.16
CA SER A 62 -9.67 -10.13 -1.77
C SER A 62 -8.34 -10.78 -1.44
N ILE A 63 -7.86 -10.53 -0.22
CA ILE A 63 -6.60 -11.04 0.32
C ILE A 63 -6.93 -12.02 1.45
N ASN A 64 -6.38 -13.22 1.36
CA ASN A 64 -6.56 -14.25 2.37
C ASN A 64 -5.53 -14.10 3.49
N LEU A 65 -5.98 -13.61 4.64
CA LEU A 65 -5.20 -13.49 5.87
C LEU A 65 -5.67 -14.50 6.94
N THR A 66 -6.28 -15.63 6.55
CA THR A 66 -6.80 -16.64 7.50
C THR A 66 -5.74 -17.61 7.98
N LYS A 67 -4.65 -17.79 7.22
CA LYS A 67 -3.54 -18.69 7.57
C LYS A 67 -2.64 -18.07 8.64
N LYS A 68 -1.85 -18.93 9.29
CA LYS A 68 -0.72 -18.46 10.13
C LYS A 68 0.26 -17.68 9.25
N TYR A 69 1.07 -16.84 9.90
CA TYR A 69 2.16 -16.13 9.24
C TYR A 69 3.07 -17.10 8.49
N GLN A 70 3.69 -16.60 7.44
CA GLN A 70 4.69 -17.33 6.68
C GLN A 70 6.00 -17.40 7.47
N MET A 71 6.66 -18.56 7.34
CA MET A 71 8.06 -18.72 7.74
C MET A 71 8.87 -18.97 6.49
N ARG A 72 10.05 -18.41 6.40
CA ARG A 72 11.02 -18.75 5.35
C ARG A 72 11.66 -20.11 5.66
N TYR A 73 12.25 -20.74 4.66
CA TYR A 73 12.94 -22.04 4.84
C TYR A 73 14.11 -21.95 5.81
N ASP A 74 14.77 -20.80 5.92
CA ASP A 74 15.82 -20.52 6.91
C ASP A 74 15.30 -20.29 8.34
N GLY A 75 13.98 -20.43 8.55
CA GLY A 75 13.33 -20.20 9.83
C GLY A 75 13.03 -18.73 10.16
N THR A 76 13.33 -17.80 9.24
CA THR A 76 13.06 -16.37 9.45
C THR A 76 11.56 -16.09 9.44
N GLU A 77 11.06 -15.44 10.50
CA GLU A 77 9.67 -14.96 10.56
C GLU A 77 9.47 -13.78 9.62
N VAL A 78 8.51 -13.91 8.70
CA VAL A 78 8.20 -12.89 7.71
C VAL A 78 7.45 -11.71 8.34
N GLY A 79 6.44 -12.00 9.15
CA GLY A 79 5.65 -11.00 9.89
C GLY A 79 4.36 -11.58 10.45
N GLY A 80 3.75 -10.87 11.39
CA GLY A 80 2.56 -11.33 12.11
C GLY A 80 1.23 -10.86 11.50
N ILE A 81 0.21 -11.72 11.58
CA ILE A 81 -1.18 -11.40 11.27
C ILE A 81 -1.93 -11.20 12.58
N LYS A 82 -2.28 -9.94 12.92
CA LYS A 82 -2.99 -9.62 14.18
C LYS A 82 -4.44 -10.12 14.22
N LYS A 83 -5.13 -10.12 13.06
CA LYS A 83 -6.52 -10.57 12.96
C LYS A 83 -6.68 -11.36 11.67
N ARG A 84 -7.02 -12.64 11.82
CA ARG A 84 -7.31 -13.51 10.68
C ARG A 84 -8.62 -13.10 10.03
N ARG A 85 -8.62 -12.92 8.72
CA ARG A 85 -9.79 -12.52 7.92
C ARG A 85 -9.52 -12.66 6.43
N ILE A 86 -10.59 -12.58 5.65
CA ILE A 86 -10.50 -12.21 4.24
C ILE A 86 -10.60 -10.68 4.18
N GLN A 87 -9.58 -10.02 3.67
CA GLN A 87 -9.56 -8.58 3.50
C GLN A 87 -9.94 -8.23 2.07
N LYS A 88 -10.91 -7.35 1.89
CA LYS A 88 -11.29 -6.83 0.57
C LYS A 88 -10.54 -5.53 0.27
N VAL A 89 -10.24 -5.31 -1.01
CA VAL A 89 -9.75 -4.02 -1.52
C VAL A 89 -10.95 -3.10 -1.70
N TYR A 90 -10.78 -1.83 -1.38
CA TYR A 90 -11.83 -0.83 -1.51
C TYR A 90 -12.12 -0.56 -2.99
N THR A 91 -13.38 -0.75 -3.37
CA THR A 91 -13.82 -0.85 -4.76
C THR A 91 -13.39 0.30 -5.69
N PRO A 92 -13.40 1.58 -5.28
CA PRO A 92 -13.01 2.69 -6.16
C PRO A 92 -11.58 2.60 -6.72
N TYR A 93 -10.71 1.79 -6.11
CA TYR A 93 -9.30 1.67 -6.48
C TYR A 93 -8.96 0.37 -7.22
N LEU A 94 -9.95 -0.45 -7.58
CA LEU A 94 -9.72 -1.75 -8.21
C LEU A 94 -9.07 -1.64 -9.58
N THR A 95 -9.41 -0.64 -10.40
CA THR A 95 -8.80 -0.47 -11.73
C THR A 95 -7.31 -0.18 -11.60
N LYS A 96 -6.94 0.79 -10.76
CA LYS A 96 -5.53 1.12 -10.51
C LYS A 96 -4.76 -0.05 -9.90
N LEU A 97 -5.40 -0.78 -8.99
CA LEU A 97 -4.80 -1.96 -8.37
C LEU A 97 -4.58 -3.08 -9.38
N GLN A 98 -5.51 -3.28 -10.33
CA GLN A 98 -5.37 -4.30 -11.36
C GLN A 98 -4.12 -4.07 -12.21
N GLU A 99 -3.88 -2.85 -12.68
CA GLU A 99 -2.69 -2.49 -13.45
C GLU A 99 -1.41 -2.85 -12.68
N LEU A 100 -1.32 -2.43 -11.43
CA LEU A 100 -0.16 -2.69 -10.57
C LEU A 100 0.00 -4.17 -10.22
N TYR A 101 -1.10 -4.91 -10.12
CA TYR A 101 -1.07 -6.36 -9.89
C TYR A 101 -0.53 -7.11 -11.12
N GLU A 102 -0.99 -6.74 -12.32
CA GLU A 102 -0.53 -7.35 -13.57
C GLU A 102 0.97 -7.05 -13.81
N GLU A 103 1.42 -5.82 -13.56
CA GLU A 103 2.85 -5.45 -13.58
C GLU A 103 3.66 -6.28 -12.57
N HIS A 104 3.11 -6.48 -11.38
CA HIS A 104 3.79 -7.24 -10.32
C HIS A 104 3.91 -8.73 -10.64
N LEU A 105 2.88 -9.33 -11.24
CA LEU A 105 2.95 -10.73 -11.71
C LEU A 105 4.08 -10.93 -12.72
N ALA A 106 4.27 -9.98 -13.64
CA ALA A 106 5.37 -10.03 -14.59
C ALA A 106 6.76 -9.98 -13.92
N ILE A 107 6.88 -9.32 -12.76
CA ILE A 107 8.10 -9.37 -11.94
C ILE A 107 8.28 -10.77 -11.34
N LEU A 108 7.22 -11.36 -10.78
CA LEU A 108 7.26 -12.67 -10.14
C LEU A 108 7.58 -13.79 -11.13
N ASP A 109 7.19 -13.64 -12.40
CA ASP A 109 7.49 -14.62 -13.47
C ASP A 109 9.01 -14.81 -13.73
N ASN A 110 9.85 -13.90 -13.22
CA ASN A 110 11.32 -14.04 -13.29
C ASN A 110 11.92 -14.89 -12.15
N TYR A 111 11.10 -15.39 -11.22
CA TYR A 111 11.55 -16.13 -10.04
C TYR A 111 10.92 -17.53 -10.01
N GLU A 112 11.70 -18.51 -9.62
CA GLU A 112 11.21 -19.85 -9.31
C GLU A 112 10.93 -19.96 -7.82
N PHE A 113 9.81 -20.59 -7.46
CA PHE A 113 9.40 -20.80 -6.09
C PHE A 113 9.30 -22.29 -5.78
N ASP A 114 9.81 -22.69 -4.62
CA ASP A 114 9.65 -24.07 -4.14
C ASP A 114 8.19 -24.40 -3.79
N ASP A 115 7.83 -25.66 -3.92
CA ASP A 115 6.48 -26.16 -3.67
C ASP A 115 5.94 -25.75 -2.28
N GLY A 116 4.79 -25.11 -2.32
CA GLY A 116 4.08 -24.69 -1.12
C GLY A 116 4.52 -23.36 -0.51
N TYR A 117 5.55 -22.72 -1.05
CA TYR A 117 6.02 -21.41 -0.60
C TYR A 117 5.93 -20.37 -1.73
N TYR A 118 4.80 -19.70 -1.80
CA TYR A 118 4.51 -18.76 -2.87
C TYR A 118 4.29 -17.35 -2.31
N PRO A 119 5.36 -16.63 -1.87
CA PRO A 119 5.21 -15.27 -1.36
C PRO A 119 4.79 -14.34 -2.49
N MET A 120 3.82 -13.42 -2.22
CA MET A 120 3.47 -12.38 -3.17
C MET A 120 4.56 -11.31 -3.23
N PHE A 121 5.18 -10.98 -2.10
CA PHE A 121 6.21 -9.93 -2.00
C PHE A 121 7.54 -10.53 -1.59
N ILE A 122 8.56 -10.27 -2.41
CA ILE A 122 9.86 -10.89 -2.34
C ILE A 122 10.98 -9.87 -2.14
N ASN A 123 12.13 -10.34 -1.70
CA ASN A 123 13.39 -9.62 -1.74
C ASN A 123 14.13 -9.91 -3.06
N GLU A 124 15.34 -9.40 -3.21
CA GLU A 124 16.19 -9.56 -4.39
C GLU A 124 16.57 -11.03 -4.69
N ASN A 125 16.46 -11.91 -3.71
CA ASN A 125 16.76 -13.34 -3.82
C ASN A 125 15.52 -14.20 -4.13
N GLY A 126 14.35 -13.60 -4.34
CA GLY A 126 13.08 -14.32 -4.54
C GLY A 126 12.45 -14.86 -3.26
N GLU A 127 13.00 -14.55 -2.08
CA GLU A 127 12.45 -14.99 -0.80
C GLU A 127 11.40 -14.01 -0.30
N ALA A 128 10.45 -14.49 0.53
CA ALA A 128 9.47 -13.59 1.15
C ALA A 128 10.15 -12.43 1.88
N ILE A 129 9.70 -11.20 1.59
CA ILE A 129 10.20 -10.02 2.26
C ILE A 129 9.80 -10.01 3.73
N THR A 130 10.75 -9.73 4.62
CA THR A 130 10.46 -9.58 6.05
C THR A 130 9.88 -8.21 6.36
N VAL A 131 9.15 -8.09 7.48
CA VAL A 131 8.64 -6.79 7.95
C VAL A 131 9.77 -5.78 8.17
N LYS A 132 10.93 -6.25 8.61
CA LYS A 132 12.10 -5.38 8.80
C LYS A 132 12.56 -4.80 7.45
N SER A 133 12.81 -5.65 6.46
CA SER A 133 13.25 -5.22 5.12
C SER A 133 12.21 -4.33 4.43
N TYR A 134 10.93 -4.72 4.46
CA TYR A 134 9.83 -3.90 3.94
C TYR A 134 9.80 -2.51 4.58
N ARG A 135 9.92 -2.46 5.91
CA ARG A 135 9.91 -1.21 6.66
C ARG A 135 11.08 -0.31 6.31
N GLU A 136 12.28 -0.86 6.19
CA GLU A 136 13.49 -0.12 5.82
C GLU A 136 13.39 0.47 4.40
N LYS A 137 12.95 -0.33 3.42
CA LYS A 137 12.75 0.14 2.04
C LYS A 137 11.69 1.25 1.95
N ILE A 138 10.53 1.06 2.59
CA ILE A 138 9.47 2.10 2.62
C ILE A 138 9.95 3.37 3.33
N GLN A 139 10.71 3.26 4.41
CA GLN A 139 11.25 4.43 5.10
C GLN A 139 12.28 5.17 4.24
N ARG A 140 13.14 4.46 3.52
CA ARG A 140 14.11 5.06 2.60
C ARG A 140 13.40 5.78 1.46
N LEU A 141 12.41 5.14 0.85
CA LEU A 141 11.60 5.73 -0.21
C LEU A 141 10.87 6.99 0.29
N ALA A 142 10.18 6.92 1.43
CA ALA A 142 9.36 8.03 1.93
C ALA A 142 10.18 9.19 2.50
N ASN A 143 11.20 8.88 3.31
CA ASN A 143 11.96 9.91 4.04
C ASN A 143 13.26 10.34 3.34
N GLY A 144 13.63 9.66 2.26
CA GLY A 144 14.71 10.00 1.35
C GLY A 144 14.15 10.46 0.01
N HIS A 145 13.90 9.53 -0.89
CA HIS A 145 13.60 9.80 -2.31
C HIS A 145 12.39 10.71 -2.50
N LEU A 146 11.25 10.44 -1.87
CA LEU A 146 10.07 11.30 -1.95
C LEU A 146 10.37 12.69 -1.39
N LYS A 147 10.98 12.77 -0.20
CA LYS A 147 11.31 14.06 0.42
C LYS A 147 12.22 14.89 -0.48
N ASP A 148 13.24 14.27 -1.06
CA ASP A 148 14.22 14.96 -1.90
C ASP A 148 13.61 15.40 -3.24
N PHE A 149 12.73 14.58 -3.83
CA PHE A 149 11.95 14.96 -5.00
C PHE A 149 11.04 16.16 -4.71
N LEU A 150 10.26 16.11 -3.63
CA LEU A 150 9.35 17.18 -3.25
C LEU A 150 10.08 18.48 -2.89
N ALA A 151 11.28 18.40 -2.30
CA ALA A 151 12.08 19.55 -1.96
C ALA A 151 12.60 20.33 -3.18
N LYS A 152 12.82 19.62 -4.29
CA LYS A 152 13.29 20.20 -5.56
C LYS A 152 12.16 20.75 -6.43
N SER A 153 10.90 20.43 -6.13
CA SER A 153 9.75 20.84 -6.93
C SER A 153 9.53 22.35 -6.88
N ASP A 154 9.08 22.94 -7.98
CA ASP A 154 8.65 24.33 -8.05
C ASP A 154 7.33 24.57 -7.32
N ASN A 155 6.56 23.50 -7.05
CA ASN A 155 5.31 23.58 -6.31
C ASN A 155 5.56 23.90 -4.82
N PRO A 156 5.08 25.07 -4.31
CA PRO A 156 5.29 25.45 -2.91
C PRO A 156 4.65 24.47 -1.91
N TYR A 157 3.58 23.78 -2.28
CA TYR A 157 2.97 22.72 -1.45
C TYR A 157 3.90 21.54 -1.27
N PHE A 158 4.57 21.10 -2.33
CA PHE A 158 5.50 20.00 -2.27
C PHE A 158 6.70 20.35 -1.41
N ARG A 159 7.27 21.54 -1.57
CA ARG A 159 8.37 22.01 -0.72
C ARG A 159 7.95 22.08 0.76
N ARG A 160 6.74 22.58 1.05
CA ARG A 160 6.20 22.56 2.42
C ARG A 160 6.06 21.13 2.96
N TYR A 161 5.60 20.19 2.13
CA TYR A 161 5.48 18.79 2.54
C TYR A 161 6.84 18.15 2.80
N ALA A 162 7.85 18.46 1.99
CA ALA A 162 9.23 18.03 2.23
C ALA A 162 9.77 18.54 3.58
N GLN A 163 9.44 19.78 3.97
CA GLN A 163 9.79 20.32 5.30
C GLN A 163 9.13 19.53 6.42
N ILE A 164 7.86 19.16 6.27
CA ILE A 164 7.14 18.31 7.25
C ILE A 164 7.83 16.94 7.36
N LEU A 165 8.20 16.31 6.24
CA LEU A 165 8.91 15.02 6.23
C LEU A 165 10.30 15.11 6.88
N THR A 166 10.93 16.27 6.87
CA THR A 166 12.20 16.51 7.57
C THR A 166 12.02 16.49 9.09
N GLN A 167 10.89 17.00 9.58
CA GLN A 167 10.58 17.06 11.01
C GLN A 167 9.96 15.76 11.53
N LYS A 168 9.14 15.08 10.70
CA LYS A 168 8.36 13.91 11.08
C LYS A 168 8.55 12.77 10.07
N LYS A 169 9.39 11.80 10.46
CA LYS A 169 9.64 10.60 9.64
C LYS A 169 8.38 9.74 9.50
N LEU A 170 8.12 9.31 8.28
CA LEU A 170 7.05 8.35 7.99
C LEU A 170 7.52 6.92 8.28
N SER A 171 6.60 6.11 8.81
CA SER A 171 6.74 4.65 8.91
C SER A 171 5.72 3.98 8.00
N PRO A 172 5.83 2.70 7.62
CA PRO A 172 4.86 2.05 6.74
C PRO A 172 3.40 2.12 7.19
N HIS A 173 3.15 2.43 8.47
CA HIS A 173 1.79 2.66 8.96
C HIS A 173 1.09 3.86 8.31
N PHE A 174 1.83 4.81 7.74
CA PHE A 174 1.22 5.95 7.05
C PHE A 174 0.33 5.51 5.87
N LEU A 175 0.64 4.42 5.19
CA LEU A 175 -0.19 3.87 4.10
C LEU A 175 -1.55 3.39 4.63
N ARG A 176 -1.58 2.78 5.80
CA ARG A 176 -2.84 2.41 6.46
C ARG A 176 -3.61 3.64 6.98
N HIS A 177 -2.93 4.69 7.42
CA HIS A 177 -3.55 5.98 7.72
C HIS A 177 -4.15 6.60 6.46
N TYR A 178 -3.41 6.58 5.36
CA TYR A 178 -3.89 7.04 4.05
C TYR A 178 -5.19 6.32 3.65
N PHE A 179 -5.25 4.99 3.79
CA PHE A 179 -6.49 4.23 3.57
C PHE A 179 -7.66 4.75 4.40
N THR A 180 -7.42 5.04 5.70
CA THR A 180 -8.47 5.61 6.55
C THR A 180 -8.96 6.96 6.05
N VAL A 181 -8.04 7.82 5.61
CA VAL A 181 -8.36 9.12 5.02
C VAL A 181 -9.23 8.99 3.78
N LEU A 182 -8.97 7.99 2.92
CA LEU A 182 -9.81 7.72 1.74
C LEU A 182 -11.24 7.36 2.16
N LEU A 183 -11.41 6.48 3.14
CA LEU A 183 -12.73 6.08 3.63
C LEU A 183 -13.50 7.25 4.28
N VAL A 184 -12.81 8.10 5.04
CA VAL A 184 -13.40 9.32 5.62
C VAL A 184 -13.83 10.31 4.54
N ARG A 185 -13.00 10.51 3.52
CA ARG A 185 -13.31 11.35 2.36
C ARG A 185 -14.58 10.88 1.65
N ASP A 186 -14.75 9.57 1.53
CA ASP A 186 -15.90 8.95 0.88
C ASP A 186 -17.12 8.86 1.84
N ASN A 187 -17.07 9.58 2.97
CA ASN A 187 -18.15 9.72 3.96
C ASN A 187 -18.58 8.43 4.68
N LEU A 188 -17.69 7.44 4.81
CA LEU A 188 -17.99 6.23 5.57
C LEU A 188 -18.09 6.56 7.07
N THR A 189 -19.01 5.85 7.75
CA THR A 189 -19.18 5.92 9.18
C THR A 189 -18.01 5.31 9.95
N PRO A 190 -17.77 5.65 11.23
CA PRO A 190 -16.72 5.02 12.04
C PRO A 190 -16.79 3.50 12.07
N HIS A 191 -18.01 2.94 12.06
CA HIS A 191 -18.23 1.49 12.06
C HIS A 191 -17.80 0.84 10.73
N GLU A 192 -18.16 1.44 9.61
CA GLU A 192 -17.74 0.98 8.29
C GLU A 192 -16.22 1.06 8.13
N ILE A 193 -15.61 2.18 8.58
CA ILE A 193 -14.16 2.36 8.56
C ILE A 193 -13.46 1.28 9.39
N ALA A 194 -13.92 0.99 10.60
CA ALA A 194 -13.36 -0.07 11.43
C ALA A 194 -13.51 -1.47 10.78
N THR A 195 -14.65 -1.70 10.12
CA THR A 195 -14.90 -2.93 9.37
C THR A 195 -13.94 -3.09 8.20
N TRP A 196 -13.79 -2.07 7.36
CA TRP A 196 -12.85 -2.05 6.25
C TRP A 196 -11.39 -2.23 6.70
N ARG A 197 -11.00 -1.64 7.83
CA ARG A 197 -9.66 -1.78 8.39
C ARG A 197 -9.42 -3.11 9.10
N GLY A 198 -10.50 -3.85 9.42
CA GLY A 198 -10.43 -5.05 10.25
C GLY A 198 -9.99 -4.74 11.69
N ASP A 199 -10.37 -3.59 12.24
CA ASP A 199 -10.12 -3.24 13.63
C ASP A 199 -11.12 -3.91 14.56
N LYS A 200 -10.77 -4.06 15.85
CA LYS A 200 -11.64 -4.69 16.86
C LYS A 200 -12.55 -3.67 17.55
N ASN A 201 -12.10 -2.41 17.64
CA ASN A 201 -12.82 -1.32 18.28
C ASN A 201 -12.88 -0.09 17.35
N LEU A 202 -13.70 0.87 17.69
CA LEU A 202 -13.98 2.07 16.90
C LEU A 202 -13.04 3.25 17.21
N ASP A 203 -12.23 3.17 18.27
CA ASP A 203 -11.49 4.33 18.79
C ASP A 203 -10.64 5.02 17.71
N SER A 204 -9.88 4.23 16.97
CA SER A 204 -9.07 4.78 15.86
C SER A 204 -9.93 5.43 14.78
N SER A 205 -11.09 4.86 14.46
CA SER A 205 -11.98 5.38 13.42
C SER A 205 -12.70 6.64 13.87
N LEU A 206 -13.08 6.72 15.15
CA LEU A 206 -13.70 7.91 15.75
C LEU A 206 -12.76 9.13 15.70
N ILE A 207 -11.48 8.96 16.02
CA ILE A 207 -10.49 10.05 15.96
C ILE A 207 -10.47 10.69 14.56
N TYR A 208 -10.47 9.88 13.50
CA TYR A 208 -10.48 10.40 12.13
C TYR A 208 -11.78 11.06 11.74
N CYS A 209 -12.93 10.51 12.18
CA CYS A 209 -14.23 11.11 11.90
C CYS A 209 -14.46 12.43 12.65
N ASN A 210 -13.99 12.53 13.89
CA ASN A 210 -14.10 13.76 14.68
C ASN A 210 -13.26 14.92 14.11
N ASN A 211 -12.15 14.59 13.42
CA ASN A 211 -11.28 15.58 12.77
C ASN A 211 -11.53 15.67 11.25
N LYS A 212 -12.71 15.22 10.78
CA LYS A 212 -13.03 15.11 9.35
C LYS A 212 -12.92 16.43 8.61
N GLU A 213 -13.45 17.53 9.15
CA GLU A 213 -13.43 18.83 8.49
C GLU A 213 -12.02 19.35 8.28
N ASP A 214 -11.16 19.25 9.29
CA ASP A 214 -9.76 19.66 9.19
C ASP A 214 -8.99 18.76 8.22
N LEU A 215 -9.30 17.46 8.21
CA LEU A 215 -8.71 16.50 7.29
C LEU A 215 -9.13 16.80 5.84
N LEU A 216 -10.42 17.06 5.59
CA LEU A 216 -10.92 17.39 4.25
C LEU A 216 -10.43 18.76 3.78
N ARG A 217 -10.26 19.73 4.67
CA ARG A 217 -9.63 21.02 4.35
C ARG A 217 -8.19 20.82 3.90
N SER A 218 -7.40 20.08 4.68
CA SER A 218 -6.02 19.76 4.32
C SER A 218 -5.89 19.03 2.97
N ILE A 219 -6.83 18.13 2.66
CA ILE A 219 -6.87 17.44 1.37
C ILE A 219 -7.22 18.40 0.22
N LYS A 220 -8.19 19.31 0.42
CA LYS A 220 -8.56 20.32 -0.60
C LYS A 220 -7.43 21.31 -0.86
N GLU A 221 -6.72 21.73 0.18
CA GLU A 221 -5.54 22.60 0.04
C GLU A 221 -4.38 21.90 -0.72
N LEU A 222 -4.38 20.57 -0.79
CA LEU A 222 -3.40 19.75 -1.52
C LEU A 222 -3.82 19.40 -2.97
N ASN A 223 -5.08 19.64 -3.36
CA ASN A 223 -5.61 19.31 -4.68
C ASN A 223 -5.65 20.56 -5.58
N GLY A 224 -4.53 20.92 -6.18
CA GLY A 224 -4.45 21.92 -7.25
C GLY A 224 -4.12 21.29 -8.60
N ASP A 225 -4.39 22.02 -9.70
CA ASP A 225 -4.30 21.57 -11.11
C ASP A 225 -2.88 21.18 -11.63
N ILE A 226 -1.92 20.98 -10.73
CA ILE A 226 -0.49 20.84 -11.04
C ILE A 226 -0.03 19.38 -11.16
N VAL A 227 -0.95 18.42 -11.02
CA VAL A 227 -0.61 16.97 -10.92
C VAL A 227 0.03 16.43 -12.18
N GLU A 228 -0.51 16.77 -13.34
CA GLU A 228 -0.04 16.19 -14.60
C GLU A 228 1.39 16.61 -14.95
N ASP A 229 1.75 17.86 -14.69
CA ASP A 229 3.10 18.37 -15.01
C ASP A 229 4.17 17.71 -14.13
N ILE A 230 3.87 17.49 -12.85
CA ILE A 230 4.79 16.87 -11.90
C ILE A 230 4.94 15.37 -12.15
N LEU A 231 3.86 14.73 -12.56
CA LEU A 231 3.93 13.31 -12.90
C LEU A 231 4.78 13.08 -14.16
N ARG A 232 4.79 14.04 -15.12
CA ARG A 232 5.71 14.03 -16.27
C ARG A 232 7.17 14.23 -15.88
N GLU A 233 7.45 15.03 -14.85
CA GLU A 233 8.84 15.21 -14.35
C GLU A 233 9.42 13.92 -13.75
N VAL A 234 8.60 13.11 -13.08
CA VAL A 234 9.04 11.80 -12.53
C VAL A 234 9.34 10.80 -13.65
N ASP A 235 8.51 10.79 -14.71
CA ASP A 235 8.68 9.88 -15.83
C ASP A 235 9.91 10.23 -16.72
N ASN A 236 10.43 11.46 -16.61
CA ASN A 236 11.58 11.96 -17.37
C ASN A 236 12.88 12.02 -16.55
N SER A 237 12.85 11.63 -15.26
CA SER A 237 14.03 11.61 -14.36
C SER A 237 14.53 10.20 -14.11
#